data_9bd1158affcafb5f2947e39acc1c6231
#
_entry.id   9bd1158affcafb5f2947e39acc1c6231
#
_cell.length_a   1.000
_cell.length_b   1.000
_cell.length_c   1.000
_cell.angle_alpha   90.00
_cell.angle_beta   90.00
_cell.angle_gamma   90.00
#
_symmetry.space_group_name_H-M   'P 1'
#
loop_
_entity.id
_entity.type
_entity.pdbx_description
1 polymer ?
#
loop_
_entity_poly.entity_id
_entity_poly.type
_entity_poly.pdbx_seq_one_letter_code
_entity_poly.pdbx_strand_id
1 'polypeptide(L)'
;MRPSKRQVDELRAVSLERGVVKYAEGSCFVKFGDTHVLVTASLEERLPPWLKGQGRGWVTAEYGMLPRATSERTRREASAGKQGGRTVEIQRLIGRSLRSVVDLQALGEKQITIDCDVIQADGGTRTASITGAWVALADCIGWMKNRNMIKANNVLRDNVAAISCGIYGGTPVLDLDYAEDSEADTDANFVMTGDGRIIEVQGTAEKTPFSQDEFLALMALARKGTAKLVDLQKMAVA
;
A
#
# COMPACT_ATOMS: atom_id res chain seq x y z
N MET A 1 -11.48 3.78 -25.23
CA MET A 1 -12.41 3.20 -24.21
C MET A 1 -11.61 2.20 -23.42
N ARG A 2 -11.71 2.20 -22.09
CA ARG A 2 -10.98 1.27 -21.20
C ARG A 2 -11.37 -0.19 -21.50
N PRO A 3 -10.43 -1.14 -21.52
CA PRO A 3 -10.73 -2.57 -21.71
C PRO A 3 -11.75 -3.11 -20.67
N SER A 4 -11.61 -2.64 -19.45
CA SER A 4 -12.49 -2.98 -18.32
C SER A 4 -13.92 -2.40 -18.42
N LYS A 5 -14.18 -1.51 -19.37
CA LYS A 5 -15.43 -0.75 -19.53
C LYS A 5 -15.77 0.18 -18.35
N ARG A 6 -14.86 0.37 -17.38
CA ARG A 6 -15.00 1.32 -16.27
C ARG A 6 -14.99 2.76 -16.77
N GLN A 7 -15.63 3.66 -16.02
CA GLN A 7 -15.49 5.10 -16.24
C GLN A 7 -14.06 5.55 -15.92
N VAL A 8 -13.67 6.70 -16.44
CA VAL A 8 -12.31 7.23 -16.28
C VAL A 8 -11.91 7.44 -14.81
N ASP A 9 -12.88 7.71 -13.95
CA ASP A 9 -12.72 8.00 -12.52
C ASP A 9 -13.29 6.91 -11.59
N GLU A 10 -13.46 5.70 -12.13
CA GLU A 10 -14.03 4.55 -11.42
C GLU A 10 -12.94 3.60 -10.92
N LEU A 11 -13.03 3.24 -9.63
CA LEU A 11 -12.20 2.20 -9.01
C LEU A 11 -12.70 0.80 -9.42
N ARG A 12 -11.80 -0.17 -9.43
CA ARG A 12 -12.18 -1.59 -9.36
C ARG A 12 -12.98 -1.84 -8.07
N ALA A 13 -13.66 -2.97 -7.98
CA ALA A 13 -14.25 -3.39 -6.71
C ALA A 13 -13.13 -3.58 -5.67
N VAL A 14 -13.26 -2.91 -4.51
CA VAL A 14 -12.27 -2.96 -3.43
C VAL A 14 -12.87 -3.66 -2.23
N SER A 15 -12.11 -4.61 -1.64
CA SER A 15 -12.44 -5.21 -0.34
C SER A 15 -11.24 -5.24 0.59
N LEU A 16 -11.50 -5.06 1.88
CA LEU A 16 -10.51 -5.04 2.97
C LEU A 16 -11.02 -5.97 4.09
N GLU A 17 -10.62 -7.25 4.03
CA GLU A 17 -11.01 -8.24 5.04
C GLU A 17 -9.97 -8.30 6.15
N ARG A 18 -10.39 -8.06 7.40
CA ARG A 18 -9.52 -8.05 8.59
C ARG A 18 -9.45 -9.40 9.28
N GLY A 19 -8.40 -9.60 10.07
CA GLY A 19 -8.31 -10.75 10.97
C GLY A 19 -8.22 -12.09 10.26
N VAL A 20 -7.69 -12.11 9.04
CA VAL A 20 -7.64 -13.32 8.18
C VAL A 20 -6.50 -14.27 8.53
N VAL A 21 -5.55 -13.84 9.36
CA VAL A 21 -4.41 -14.65 9.79
C VAL A 21 -4.40 -14.79 11.30
N LYS A 22 -4.41 -16.04 11.79
CA LYS A 22 -4.60 -16.37 13.21
C LYS A 22 -3.48 -15.85 14.13
N TYR A 23 -2.24 -15.84 13.66
CA TYR A 23 -1.07 -15.61 14.52
C TYR A 23 -0.50 -14.20 14.45
N ALA A 24 -0.86 -13.42 13.43
CA ALA A 24 -0.45 -12.03 13.32
C ALA A 24 -1.27 -11.14 14.24
N GLU A 25 -0.66 -10.09 14.81
CA GLU A 25 -1.33 -9.10 15.66
C GLU A 25 -2.31 -8.24 14.86
N GLY A 26 -2.08 -8.10 13.55
CA GLY A 26 -3.02 -7.51 12.60
C GLY A 26 -2.89 -8.17 11.24
N SER A 27 -4.00 -8.23 10.49
CA SER A 27 -3.96 -8.73 9.12
C SER A 27 -5.08 -8.19 8.28
N CYS A 28 -4.81 -8.09 6.96
CA CYS A 28 -5.78 -7.67 5.97
C CYS A 28 -5.60 -8.46 4.68
N PHE A 29 -6.66 -9.04 4.15
CA PHE A 29 -6.70 -9.51 2.78
C PHE A 29 -7.33 -8.43 1.91
N VAL A 30 -6.49 -7.71 1.18
CA VAL A 30 -6.91 -6.61 0.33
C VAL A 30 -7.07 -7.07 -1.11
N LYS A 31 -8.17 -6.65 -1.74
CA LYS A 31 -8.45 -6.89 -3.16
C LYS A 31 -8.77 -5.58 -3.86
N PHE A 32 -8.17 -5.35 -5.00
CA PHE A 32 -8.50 -4.31 -5.97
C PHE A 32 -8.84 -5.02 -7.28
N GLY A 33 -10.13 -5.34 -7.50
CA GLY A 33 -10.52 -6.26 -8.56
C GLY A 33 -9.78 -7.58 -8.43
N ASP A 34 -9.04 -7.97 -9.47
CA ASP A 34 -8.25 -9.19 -9.52
C ASP A 34 -6.83 -9.07 -8.91
N THR A 35 -6.45 -7.90 -8.42
CA THR A 35 -5.24 -7.77 -7.58
C THR A 35 -5.55 -8.15 -6.15
N HIS A 36 -4.90 -9.22 -5.64
CA HIS A 36 -5.09 -9.74 -4.29
C HIS A 36 -3.78 -9.76 -3.53
N VAL A 37 -3.76 -9.17 -2.33
CA VAL A 37 -2.58 -9.14 -1.46
C VAL A 37 -2.98 -9.57 -0.05
N LEU A 38 -2.26 -10.53 0.51
CA LEU A 38 -2.31 -10.84 1.94
C LEU A 38 -1.31 -9.95 2.67
N VAL A 39 -1.80 -9.24 3.68
CA VAL A 39 -0.95 -8.37 4.50
C VAL A 39 -1.05 -8.80 5.95
N THR A 40 0.12 -8.93 6.61
CA THR A 40 0.21 -9.16 8.05
C THR A 40 1.01 -8.07 8.74
N ALA A 41 0.71 -7.82 10.00
CA ALA A 41 1.45 -6.92 10.89
C ALA A 41 1.89 -7.71 12.12
N SER A 42 3.19 -7.83 12.31
CA SER A 42 3.81 -8.57 13.41
C SER A 42 4.51 -7.60 14.36
N LEU A 43 4.21 -7.71 15.66
CA LEU A 43 4.87 -6.94 16.70
C LEU A 43 6.16 -7.61 17.13
N GLU A 44 7.25 -6.87 17.10
CA GLU A 44 8.54 -7.27 17.65
C GLU A 44 8.93 -6.37 18.83
N GLU A 45 9.15 -6.94 20.00
CA GLU A 45 9.62 -6.20 21.18
C GLU A 45 11.11 -5.83 21.12
N ARG A 46 11.81 -6.31 20.11
CA ARG A 46 13.23 -6.04 19.88
C ARG A 46 13.41 -5.06 18.74
N LEU A 47 14.01 -3.92 19.07
CA LEU A 47 14.39 -2.93 18.05
C LEU A 47 15.70 -3.33 17.35
N PRO A 48 15.86 -2.90 16.08
CA PRO A 48 17.16 -2.90 15.44
C PRO A 48 18.21 -2.18 16.31
N PRO A 49 19.47 -2.68 16.35
CA PRO A 49 20.52 -2.11 17.21
C PRO A 49 20.72 -0.60 17.08
N TRP A 50 20.53 -0.07 15.86
CA TRP A 50 20.69 1.37 15.56
C TRP A 50 19.57 2.25 16.13
N LEU A 51 18.44 1.67 16.57
CA LEU A 51 17.31 2.40 17.19
C LEU A 51 17.25 2.26 18.70
N LYS A 52 17.97 1.31 19.27
CA LYS A 52 17.94 1.00 20.69
C LYS A 52 18.35 2.22 21.53
N GLY A 53 17.56 2.57 22.53
CA GLY A 53 17.81 3.71 23.42
C GLY A 53 17.42 5.08 22.84
N GLN A 54 16.74 5.12 21.68
CA GLN A 54 16.26 6.38 21.09
C GLN A 54 14.86 6.78 21.58
N GLY A 55 14.20 5.96 22.40
CA GLY A 55 12.86 6.24 22.93
C GLY A 55 11.76 6.24 21.88
N ARG A 56 12.00 5.62 20.72
CA ARG A 56 11.04 5.55 19.60
C ARG A 56 10.98 4.17 18.99
N GLY A 57 9.84 3.84 18.44
CA GLY A 57 9.63 2.60 17.69
C GLY A 57 9.93 2.73 16.20
N TRP A 58 9.60 1.66 15.48
CA TRP A 58 9.81 1.57 14.05
C TRP A 58 8.69 0.78 13.37
N VAL A 59 8.39 1.15 12.13
CA VAL A 59 7.53 0.38 11.22
C VAL A 59 8.35 0.10 9.97
N THR A 60 8.48 -1.16 9.62
CA THR A 60 9.15 -1.61 8.41
C THR A 60 8.21 -2.48 7.58
N ALA A 61 8.59 -2.76 6.34
CA ALA A 61 7.78 -3.62 5.48
C ALA A 61 8.65 -4.53 4.62
N GLU A 62 8.15 -5.73 4.40
CA GLU A 62 8.60 -6.65 3.36
C GLU A 62 7.50 -6.81 2.30
N TYR A 63 7.90 -7.14 1.08
CA TYR A 63 7.01 -7.31 -0.04
C TYR A 63 7.50 -8.45 -0.91
N GLY A 64 6.59 -9.26 -1.38
CA GLY A 64 6.91 -10.33 -2.31
C GLY A 64 5.71 -10.73 -3.16
N MET A 65 5.99 -11.41 -4.26
CA MET A 65 4.96 -11.99 -5.11
C MET A 65 5.09 -13.51 -5.11
N LEU A 66 3.95 -14.20 -4.95
CA LEU A 66 3.94 -15.66 -5.13
C LEU A 66 4.31 -16.02 -6.58
N PRO A 67 4.95 -17.17 -6.80
CA PRO A 67 5.38 -17.58 -8.14
C PRO A 67 4.27 -17.60 -9.20
N ARG A 68 3.02 -17.84 -8.79
CA ARG A 68 1.85 -17.85 -9.67
C ARG A 68 0.91 -16.68 -9.41
N ALA A 69 1.42 -15.59 -8.85
CA ALA A 69 0.69 -14.33 -8.78
C ALA A 69 0.42 -13.73 -10.17
N THR A 70 1.21 -14.09 -11.16
CA THR A 70 1.12 -13.67 -12.57
C THR A 70 0.70 -14.82 -13.49
N SER A 71 0.33 -14.50 -14.73
CA SER A 71 -0.06 -15.49 -15.78
C SER A 71 1.00 -16.55 -16.00
N GLU A 72 2.28 -16.18 -15.94
CA GLU A 72 3.39 -17.11 -15.99
C GLU A 72 4.03 -17.28 -14.61
N ARG A 73 4.67 -18.46 -14.40
CA ARG A 73 5.37 -18.72 -13.16
C ARG A 73 6.67 -17.94 -13.07
N THR A 74 6.77 -17.04 -12.10
CA THR A 74 8.02 -16.35 -11.77
C THR A 74 8.87 -17.17 -10.78
N ARG A 75 10.19 -16.97 -10.80
CA ARG A 75 11.09 -17.62 -9.83
C ARG A 75 10.98 -16.93 -8.46
N ARG A 76 10.99 -17.73 -7.38
CA ARG A 76 11.07 -17.16 -6.03
C ARG A 76 12.40 -16.44 -5.82
N GLU A 77 12.36 -15.22 -5.31
CA GLU A 77 13.57 -14.43 -5.03
C GLU A 77 14.45 -15.11 -3.97
N ALA A 78 13.86 -15.75 -2.97
CA ALA A 78 14.59 -16.57 -1.98
C ALA A 78 15.46 -17.64 -2.64
N SER A 79 15.00 -18.26 -3.74
CA SER A 79 15.78 -19.25 -4.50
C SER A 79 16.87 -18.62 -5.37
N ALA A 80 16.80 -17.31 -5.60
CA ALA A 80 17.81 -16.55 -6.34
C ALA A 80 18.92 -16.00 -5.42
N GLY A 81 18.73 -16.08 -4.10
CA GLY A 81 19.69 -15.62 -3.08
C GLY A 81 19.73 -14.10 -2.90
N LYS A 82 18.89 -13.34 -3.62
CA LYS A 82 18.78 -11.88 -3.49
C LYS A 82 17.41 -11.41 -3.92
N GLN A 83 16.96 -10.30 -3.32
CA GLN A 83 15.77 -9.59 -3.75
C GLN A 83 16.05 -8.73 -4.98
N GLY A 84 15.05 -8.58 -5.85
CA GLY A 84 15.11 -7.68 -7.00
C GLY A 84 15.01 -6.20 -6.58
N GLY A 85 15.50 -5.29 -7.43
CA GLY A 85 15.44 -3.85 -7.16
C GLY A 85 14.01 -3.34 -6.97
N ARG A 86 13.06 -3.85 -7.77
CA ARG A 86 11.62 -3.54 -7.63
C ARG A 86 11.08 -3.94 -6.25
N THR A 87 11.40 -5.14 -5.77
CA THR A 87 10.96 -5.63 -4.46
C THR A 87 11.46 -4.73 -3.35
N VAL A 88 12.75 -4.40 -3.34
CA VAL A 88 13.37 -3.52 -2.34
C VAL A 88 12.80 -2.10 -2.40
N GLU A 89 12.55 -1.58 -3.60
CA GLU A 89 11.91 -0.26 -3.78
C GLU A 89 10.51 -0.23 -3.16
N ILE A 90 9.67 -1.24 -3.45
CA ILE A 90 8.30 -1.31 -2.93
C ILE A 90 8.28 -1.48 -1.40
N GLN A 91 9.14 -2.31 -0.83
CA GLN A 91 9.32 -2.45 0.62
C GLN A 91 9.58 -1.09 1.29
N ARG A 92 10.50 -0.32 0.72
CA ARG A 92 10.87 1.02 1.24
C ARG A 92 9.73 2.00 1.11
N LEU A 93 8.97 1.95 0.01
CA LEU A 93 7.79 2.77 -0.23
C LEU A 93 6.70 2.48 0.81
N ILE A 94 6.33 1.21 1.03
CA ILE A 94 5.33 0.80 2.02
C ILE A 94 5.75 1.28 3.41
N GLY A 95 6.97 0.95 3.84
CA GLY A 95 7.47 1.33 5.17
C GLY A 95 7.47 2.85 5.37
N ARG A 96 7.89 3.63 4.39
CA ARG A 96 7.88 5.10 4.43
C ARG A 96 6.46 5.65 4.53
N SER A 97 5.56 5.13 3.73
CA SER A 97 4.16 5.54 3.71
C SER A 97 3.49 5.35 5.08
N LEU A 98 3.69 4.21 5.70
CA LEU A 98 3.15 3.92 7.04
C LEU A 98 3.79 4.80 8.12
N ARG A 99 5.11 4.98 8.10
CA ARG A 99 5.80 5.84 9.08
C ARG A 99 5.35 7.30 9.02
N SER A 100 4.86 7.78 7.90
CA SER A 100 4.38 9.17 7.77
C SER A 100 3.13 9.45 8.59
N VAL A 101 2.34 8.40 8.91
CA VAL A 101 1.09 8.50 9.67
C VAL A 101 1.15 7.86 11.06
N VAL A 102 2.34 7.39 11.49
CA VAL A 102 2.55 6.80 12.82
C VAL A 102 3.37 7.75 13.70
N ASP A 103 2.92 7.93 14.93
CA ASP A 103 3.74 8.53 15.98
C ASP A 103 4.71 7.48 16.53
N LEU A 104 5.94 7.50 16.03
CA LEU A 104 6.97 6.55 16.41
C LEU A 104 7.42 6.70 17.87
N GLN A 105 7.31 7.90 18.48
CA GLN A 105 7.59 8.12 19.90
C GLN A 105 6.46 7.51 20.76
N ALA A 106 5.21 7.75 20.37
CA ALA A 106 4.05 7.18 21.03
C ALA A 106 3.98 5.64 20.92
N LEU A 107 4.53 5.06 19.85
CA LEU A 107 4.69 3.61 19.68
C LEU A 107 5.67 3.04 20.73
N GLY A 108 6.67 3.82 21.16
CA GLY A 108 7.71 3.39 22.08
C GLY A 108 8.69 2.40 21.42
N GLU A 109 9.67 1.92 22.17
CA GLU A 109 10.76 1.06 21.66
C GLU A 109 10.25 -0.34 21.23
N LYS A 110 9.47 -0.39 20.18
CA LYS A 110 8.90 -1.58 19.53
C LYS A 110 9.02 -1.48 18.03
N GLN A 111 9.11 -2.61 17.35
CA GLN A 111 9.04 -2.66 15.89
C GLN A 111 7.75 -3.34 15.46
N ILE A 112 7.13 -2.83 14.41
CA ILE A 112 6.07 -3.53 13.68
C ILE A 112 6.61 -3.81 12.28
N THR A 113 6.65 -5.09 11.92
CA THR A 113 7.00 -5.56 10.59
C THR A 113 5.71 -5.87 9.83
N ILE A 114 5.59 -5.28 8.66
CA ILE A 114 4.47 -5.51 7.74
C ILE A 114 4.95 -6.42 6.62
N ASP A 115 4.30 -7.55 6.44
CA ASP A 115 4.56 -8.46 5.32
C ASP A 115 3.43 -8.34 4.30
N CYS A 116 3.78 -8.12 3.03
CA CYS A 116 2.84 -7.99 1.92
C CYS A 116 3.13 -9.07 0.87
N ASP A 117 2.28 -10.10 0.83
CA ASP A 117 2.37 -11.21 -0.10
C ASP A 117 1.33 -11.07 -1.21
N VAL A 118 1.77 -10.79 -2.43
CA VAL A 118 0.88 -10.72 -3.59
C VAL A 118 0.49 -12.13 -4.00
N ILE A 119 -0.80 -12.43 -3.85
CA ILE A 119 -1.39 -13.72 -4.21
C ILE A 119 -1.74 -13.76 -5.69
N GLN A 120 -2.29 -12.64 -6.20
CA GLN A 120 -2.67 -12.45 -7.59
C GLN A 120 -2.40 -10.99 -7.99
N ALA A 121 -1.81 -10.79 -9.16
CA ALA A 121 -1.40 -9.47 -9.66
C ALA A 121 -2.16 -9.14 -10.95
N ASP A 122 -2.88 -8.03 -10.90
CA ASP A 122 -3.61 -7.43 -12.02
C ASP A 122 -3.49 -5.91 -11.99
N GLY A 123 -2.24 -5.39 -12.01
CA GLY A 123 -1.95 -3.97 -11.86
C GLY A 123 -2.13 -3.44 -10.42
N GLY A 124 -1.38 -2.41 -10.04
CA GLY A 124 -1.52 -1.72 -8.76
C GLY A 124 -1.17 -2.53 -7.51
N THR A 125 -0.27 -3.52 -7.58
CA THR A 125 0.08 -4.37 -6.42
C THR A 125 0.70 -3.56 -5.28
N ARG A 126 1.56 -2.57 -5.56
CA ARG A 126 2.16 -1.69 -4.55
C ARG A 126 1.13 -0.80 -3.85
N THR A 127 0.15 -0.30 -4.58
CA THR A 127 -0.90 0.59 -4.05
C THR A 127 -1.91 -0.18 -3.20
N ALA A 128 -2.30 -1.38 -3.62
CA ALA A 128 -3.11 -2.29 -2.83
C ALA A 128 -2.38 -2.70 -1.54
N SER A 129 -1.06 -3.02 -1.62
CA SER A 129 -0.23 -3.34 -0.45
C SER A 129 -0.22 -2.20 0.57
N ILE A 130 0.03 -0.95 0.16
CA ILE A 130 0.03 0.20 1.09
C ILE A 130 -1.33 0.38 1.75
N THR A 131 -2.41 0.28 0.97
CA THR A 131 -3.78 0.47 1.46
C THR A 131 -4.19 -0.61 2.45
N GLY A 132 -3.88 -1.89 2.16
CA GLY A 132 -4.13 -3.00 3.08
C GLY A 132 -3.19 -2.99 4.29
N ALA A 133 -1.94 -2.56 4.12
CA ALA A 133 -0.96 -2.45 5.20
C ALA A 133 -1.39 -1.48 6.30
N TRP A 134 -2.06 -0.39 5.95
CA TRP A 134 -2.62 0.52 6.96
C TRP A 134 -3.68 -0.19 7.81
N VAL A 135 -4.54 -1.01 7.22
CA VAL A 135 -5.58 -1.78 7.96
C VAL A 135 -4.95 -2.79 8.90
N ALA A 136 -3.98 -3.57 8.42
CA ALA A 136 -3.24 -4.54 9.26
C ALA A 136 -2.49 -3.83 10.41
N LEU A 137 -1.88 -2.68 10.14
CA LEU A 137 -1.21 -1.85 11.15
C LEU A 137 -2.20 -1.31 12.20
N ALA A 138 -3.38 -0.86 11.78
CA ALA A 138 -4.43 -0.38 12.69
C ALA A 138 -4.89 -1.50 13.64
N ASP A 139 -5.07 -2.72 13.13
CA ASP A 139 -5.40 -3.91 13.92
C ASP A 139 -4.30 -4.25 14.94
N CYS A 140 -3.04 -4.25 14.50
CA CYS A 140 -1.89 -4.50 15.37
C CYS A 140 -1.82 -3.47 16.51
N ILE A 141 -1.99 -2.18 16.20
CA ILE A 141 -2.00 -1.11 17.21
C ILE A 141 -3.20 -1.28 18.15
N GLY A 142 -4.38 -1.66 17.66
CA GLY A 142 -5.54 -2.00 18.47
C GLY A 142 -5.28 -3.17 19.40
N TRP A 143 -4.65 -4.23 18.89
CA TRP A 143 -4.25 -5.40 19.67
C TRP A 143 -3.27 -5.01 20.79
N MET A 144 -2.30 -4.13 20.52
CA MET A 144 -1.35 -3.62 21.52
C MET A 144 -2.03 -2.77 22.60
N LYS A 145 -2.99 -1.92 22.21
CA LYS A 145 -3.79 -1.10 23.16
C LYS A 145 -4.58 -1.98 24.12
N ASN A 146 -5.27 -2.99 23.60
CA ASN A 146 -6.08 -3.92 24.40
C ASN A 146 -5.25 -4.71 25.43
N ARG A 147 -3.93 -4.79 25.23
CA ARG A 147 -2.96 -5.44 26.13
C ARG A 147 -2.14 -4.48 26.99
N ASN A 148 -2.49 -3.18 26.96
CA ASN A 148 -1.78 -2.13 27.69
C ASN A 148 -0.27 -2.02 27.34
N MET A 149 0.12 -2.46 26.13
CA MET A 149 1.50 -2.40 25.64
C MET A 149 1.90 -1.00 25.17
N ILE A 150 0.93 -0.17 24.84
CA ILE A 150 1.07 1.25 24.50
C ILE A 150 0.03 2.06 25.27
N LYS A 151 0.45 3.23 25.78
CA LYS A 151 -0.42 4.11 26.59
C LYS A 151 -1.08 5.22 25.76
N ALA A 152 -0.44 5.59 24.65
CA ALA A 152 -0.90 6.69 23.82
C ALA A 152 -2.11 6.29 22.96
N ASN A 153 -3.12 7.14 22.93
CA ASN A 153 -4.33 6.89 22.14
C ASN A 153 -4.16 7.19 20.64
N ASN A 154 -3.19 8.01 20.28
CA ASN A 154 -3.00 8.55 18.93
C ASN A 154 -1.69 8.07 18.28
N VAL A 155 -1.30 6.82 18.49
CA VAL A 155 -0.12 6.24 17.81
C VAL A 155 -0.30 6.27 16.30
N LEU A 156 -1.51 5.98 15.80
CA LEU A 156 -1.88 6.14 14.40
C LEU A 156 -2.54 7.52 14.23
N ARG A 157 -1.86 8.44 13.53
CA ARG A 157 -2.24 9.86 13.42
C ARG A 157 -3.24 10.12 12.30
N ASP A 158 -3.18 9.33 11.23
CA ASP A 158 -4.03 9.49 10.04
C ASP A 158 -4.12 8.17 9.28
N ASN A 159 -4.98 8.14 8.28
CA ASN A 159 -4.99 7.09 7.26
C ASN A 159 -3.88 7.32 6.24
N VAL A 160 -3.48 6.28 5.54
CA VAL A 160 -2.71 6.37 4.30
C VAL A 160 -3.27 5.39 3.28
N ALA A 161 -3.53 5.88 2.09
CA ALA A 161 -3.97 5.07 0.96
C ALA A 161 -3.15 5.40 -0.28
N ALA A 162 -3.08 4.45 -1.19
CA ALA A 162 -2.36 4.60 -2.44
C ALA A 162 -3.19 4.11 -3.62
N ILE A 163 -3.00 4.75 -4.77
CA ILE A 163 -3.71 4.41 -6.00
C ILE A 163 -2.82 4.64 -7.22
N SER A 164 -2.99 3.82 -8.25
CA SER A 164 -2.41 4.07 -9.57
C SER A 164 -3.34 4.95 -10.40
N CYS A 165 -2.75 5.81 -11.22
CA CYS A 165 -3.43 6.56 -12.26
C CYS A 165 -2.53 6.54 -13.49
N GLY A 166 -3.09 6.70 -14.67
CA GLY A 166 -2.29 6.74 -15.88
C GLY A 166 -2.98 7.47 -17.03
N ILE A 167 -2.25 7.66 -18.11
CA ILE A 167 -2.81 8.12 -19.38
C ILE A 167 -2.95 6.90 -20.28
N TYR A 168 -4.19 6.55 -20.58
CA TYR A 168 -4.53 5.43 -21.44
C TYR A 168 -5.28 5.92 -22.68
N GLY A 169 -4.67 5.71 -23.86
CA GLY A 169 -5.24 6.22 -25.11
C GLY A 169 -5.50 7.72 -25.07
N GLY A 170 -4.57 8.50 -24.55
CA GLY A 170 -4.65 9.97 -24.43
C GLY A 170 -5.63 10.48 -23.36
N THR A 171 -6.17 9.61 -22.50
CA THR A 171 -7.15 9.98 -21.46
C THR A 171 -6.61 9.65 -20.08
N PRO A 172 -6.57 10.59 -19.12
CA PRO A 172 -6.27 10.29 -17.72
C PRO A 172 -7.32 9.37 -17.11
N VAL A 173 -6.87 8.27 -16.48
CA VAL A 173 -7.74 7.25 -15.87
C VAL A 173 -7.25 6.87 -14.47
N LEU A 174 -8.22 6.52 -13.62
CA LEU A 174 -8.00 6.09 -12.23
C LEU A 174 -7.89 4.57 -12.15
N ASP A 175 -7.00 4.08 -11.28
CA ASP A 175 -6.90 2.67 -10.89
C ASP A 175 -6.68 1.73 -12.08
N LEU A 176 -5.45 1.75 -12.62
CA LEU A 176 -5.06 0.89 -13.74
C LEU A 176 -5.11 -0.58 -13.36
N ASP A 177 -5.80 -1.41 -14.14
CA ASP A 177 -5.58 -2.85 -14.18
C ASP A 177 -4.39 -3.20 -15.09
N TYR A 178 -3.99 -4.47 -15.15
CA TYR A 178 -2.81 -4.88 -15.91
C TYR A 178 -2.95 -4.62 -17.42
N ALA A 179 -4.15 -4.80 -17.97
CA ALA A 179 -4.39 -4.56 -19.39
C ALA A 179 -4.25 -3.08 -19.77
N GLU A 180 -4.60 -2.18 -18.84
CA GLU A 180 -4.43 -0.74 -19.01
C GLU A 180 -2.97 -0.31 -18.72
N ASP A 181 -2.37 -0.83 -17.63
CA ASP A 181 -1.01 -0.51 -17.18
C ASP A 181 0.03 -0.86 -18.26
N SER A 182 -0.09 -2.05 -18.86
CA SER A 182 0.84 -2.53 -19.90
C SER A 182 0.79 -1.72 -21.21
N GLU A 183 -0.28 -1.01 -21.47
CA GLU A 183 -0.51 -0.22 -22.68
C GLU A 183 -0.57 1.29 -22.43
N ALA A 184 -0.47 1.71 -21.19
CA ALA A 184 -0.53 3.12 -20.80
C ALA A 184 0.62 3.94 -21.46
N ASP A 185 0.33 5.19 -21.78
CA ASP A 185 1.34 6.16 -22.20
C ASP A 185 2.11 6.70 -21.01
N THR A 186 1.44 6.75 -19.84
CA THR A 186 2.00 7.17 -18.55
C THR A 186 1.43 6.29 -17.45
N ASP A 187 2.29 5.79 -16.55
CA ASP A 187 1.94 5.16 -15.27
C ASP A 187 2.39 6.06 -14.13
N ALA A 188 1.49 6.30 -13.18
CA ALA A 188 1.77 7.06 -11.98
C ALA A 188 1.11 6.44 -10.74
N ASN A 189 1.85 6.45 -9.63
CA ASN A 189 1.38 5.98 -8.33
C ASN A 189 1.39 7.12 -7.34
N PHE A 190 0.29 7.31 -6.65
CA PHE A 190 0.09 8.38 -5.66
C PHE A 190 -0.16 7.78 -4.30
N VAL A 191 0.59 8.24 -3.29
CA VAL A 191 0.39 7.89 -1.89
C VAL A 191 -0.04 9.15 -1.14
N MET A 192 -1.19 9.09 -0.49
CA MET A 192 -1.78 10.25 0.19
C MET A 192 -2.26 9.90 1.60
N THR A 193 -2.25 10.89 2.47
CA THR A 193 -2.86 10.82 3.81
C THR A 193 -4.38 10.92 3.74
N GLY A 194 -5.06 10.60 4.84
CA GLY A 194 -6.52 10.70 4.94
C GLY A 194 -7.06 12.11 4.80
N ASP A 195 -6.27 13.13 5.14
CA ASP A 195 -6.58 14.55 4.91
C ASP A 195 -6.17 15.05 3.50
N GLY A 196 -5.66 14.17 2.63
CA GLY A 196 -5.35 14.45 1.23
C GLY A 196 -3.98 15.09 0.97
N ARG A 197 -3.05 15.06 1.96
CA ARG A 197 -1.66 15.48 1.73
C ARG A 197 -0.87 14.39 1.02
N ILE A 198 0.07 14.80 0.20
CA ILE A 198 0.91 13.92 -0.61
C ILE A 198 2.06 13.38 0.24
N ILE A 199 2.25 12.07 0.25
CA ILE A 199 3.40 11.40 0.86
C ILE A 199 4.44 11.09 -0.20
N GLU A 200 4.01 10.54 -1.34
CA GLU A 200 4.89 10.21 -2.45
C GLU A 200 4.11 10.22 -3.77
N VAL A 201 4.80 10.63 -4.83
CA VAL A 201 4.33 10.51 -6.21
C VAL A 201 5.44 9.87 -7.02
N GLN A 202 5.10 8.81 -7.72
CA GLN A 202 5.97 8.16 -8.71
C GLN A 202 5.24 8.25 -10.05
N GLY A 203 5.89 8.72 -11.09
CA GLY A 203 5.30 8.81 -12.42
C GLY A 203 6.34 8.62 -13.50
N THR A 204 6.02 7.83 -14.49
CA THR A 204 6.89 7.51 -15.62
C THR A 204 6.12 7.69 -16.92
N ALA A 205 6.73 8.37 -17.87
CA ALA A 205 6.26 8.41 -19.24
C ALA A 205 6.84 7.17 -19.95
N GLU A 206 5.98 6.23 -20.31
CA GLU A 206 6.41 4.99 -21.00
C GLU A 206 6.59 5.21 -22.52
N LYS A 207 5.81 6.10 -23.11
CA LYS A 207 5.86 6.38 -24.55
C LYS A 207 6.21 7.83 -24.83
N THR A 208 5.34 8.76 -24.47
CA THR A 208 5.49 10.21 -24.70
C THR A 208 5.50 10.98 -23.39
N PRO A 209 6.36 12.00 -23.22
CA PRO A 209 6.32 12.85 -22.05
C PRO A 209 4.92 13.47 -21.84
N PHE A 210 4.45 13.47 -20.61
CA PHE A 210 3.16 14.07 -20.23
C PHE A 210 3.36 15.52 -19.77
N SER A 211 2.34 16.33 -20.01
CA SER A 211 2.32 17.75 -19.66
C SER A 211 1.99 17.97 -18.18
N GLN A 212 2.18 19.22 -17.73
CA GLN A 212 1.77 19.64 -16.40
C GLN A 212 0.24 19.51 -16.19
N ASP A 213 -0.55 19.82 -17.21
CA ASP A 213 -2.01 19.72 -17.11
C ASP A 213 -2.49 18.28 -16.98
N GLU A 214 -1.86 17.36 -17.71
CA GLU A 214 -2.09 15.91 -17.55
C GLU A 214 -1.69 15.42 -16.16
N PHE A 215 -0.56 15.86 -15.62
CA PHE A 215 -0.17 15.54 -14.26
C PHE A 215 -1.20 16.04 -13.23
N LEU A 216 -1.70 17.25 -13.39
CA LEU A 216 -2.74 17.81 -12.51
C LEU A 216 -4.06 17.02 -12.61
N ALA A 217 -4.42 16.56 -13.81
CA ALA A 217 -5.59 15.69 -14.01
C ALA A 217 -5.41 14.32 -13.31
N LEU A 218 -4.22 13.69 -13.43
CA LEU A 218 -3.90 12.46 -12.71
C LEU A 218 -3.98 12.66 -11.19
N MET A 219 -3.44 13.76 -10.68
CA MET A 219 -3.48 14.09 -9.24
C MET A 219 -4.91 14.30 -8.75
N ALA A 220 -5.79 14.92 -9.54
CA ALA A 220 -7.21 15.09 -9.19
C ALA A 220 -7.93 13.74 -9.11
N LEU A 221 -7.67 12.83 -10.03
CA LEU A 221 -8.18 11.45 -10.00
C LEU A 221 -7.65 10.68 -8.78
N ALA A 222 -6.35 10.78 -8.52
CA ALA A 222 -5.72 10.14 -7.38
C ALA A 222 -6.33 10.60 -6.05
N ARG A 223 -6.56 11.89 -5.88
CA ARG A 223 -7.22 12.47 -4.70
C ARG A 223 -8.63 11.91 -4.51
N LYS A 224 -9.40 11.78 -5.60
CA LYS A 224 -10.74 11.17 -5.57
C LYS A 224 -10.66 9.68 -5.19
N GLY A 225 -9.73 8.93 -5.78
CA GLY A 225 -9.54 7.51 -5.52
C GLY A 225 -9.09 7.24 -4.09
N THR A 226 -8.06 7.95 -3.60
CA THR A 226 -7.55 7.76 -2.23
C THR A 226 -8.57 8.15 -1.17
N ALA A 227 -9.38 9.17 -1.38
CA ALA A 227 -10.47 9.51 -0.46
C ALA A 227 -11.46 8.34 -0.30
N LYS A 228 -11.88 7.71 -1.39
CA LYS A 228 -12.75 6.51 -1.34
C LYS A 228 -12.08 5.33 -0.62
N LEU A 229 -10.79 5.11 -0.85
CA LEU A 229 -10.03 4.05 -0.17
C LEU A 229 -9.93 4.31 1.34
N VAL A 230 -9.73 5.55 1.75
CA VAL A 230 -9.73 5.97 3.16
C VAL A 230 -11.09 5.71 3.82
N ASP A 231 -12.19 5.99 3.13
CA ASP A 231 -13.53 5.68 3.66
C ASP A 231 -13.72 4.18 3.84
N LEU A 232 -13.27 3.35 2.89
CA LEU A 232 -13.28 1.88 3.02
C LEU A 232 -12.40 1.40 4.19
N GLN A 233 -11.21 1.99 4.39
CA GLN A 233 -10.36 1.69 5.54
C GLN A 233 -11.07 2.00 6.87
N LYS A 234 -11.71 3.18 6.98
CA LYS A 234 -12.47 3.58 8.18
C LYS A 234 -13.61 2.61 8.45
N MET A 235 -14.36 2.21 7.41
CA MET A 235 -15.44 1.22 7.54
C MET A 235 -14.90 -0.14 7.97
N ALA A 236 -13.75 -0.56 7.45
CA ALA A 236 -13.15 -1.83 7.80
C ALA A 236 -12.69 -1.88 9.27
N VAL A 237 -12.17 -0.79 9.86
CA VAL A 237 -11.64 -0.77 11.23
C VAL A 237 -12.64 -0.29 12.30
N ALA A 238 -13.84 0.14 11.88
CA ALA A 238 -14.94 0.47 12.79
C ALA A 238 -15.49 -0.81 13.45
#